data_68056f4d67deb1ada336ffebad23c186
#
_entry.id   68056f4d67deb1ada336ffebad23c186
#
_cell.length_a   1.000
_cell.length_b   1.000
_cell.length_c   1.000
_cell.angle_alpha   90.00
_cell.angle_beta   90.00
_cell.angle_gamma   90.00
#
_symmetry.space_group_name_H-M   'P 1'
#
loop_
_entity.id
_entity.type
_entity.pdbx_description
1 polymer ?
#
loop_
_entity_poly.entity_id
_entity_poly.type
_entity_poly.pdbx_seq_one_letter_code
_entity_poly.pdbx_strand_id
1 'polypeptide(L)'
;EEFKNLLKQKKISNKYVTIFFGNLANKDDSKLNISFVTKKKIGNAVKRNKIKRRLRNIVNEAVKKISLKFNYSYLVIAKATMLNNEYKNIKETLFQDLEKIK
;
A
#
# COMPACT_ATOMS: atom_id res chain seq x y z
N GLU A 1 -8.37 -6.57 -15.04
CA GLU A 1 -9.71 -6.88 -14.55
C GLU A 1 -9.79 -6.89 -13.03
N GLU A 2 -8.86 -7.55 -12.37
CA GLU A 2 -8.79 -7.50 -10.92
C GLU A 2 -8.58 -6.09 -10.41
N PHE A 3 -7.82 -5.29 -11.14
CA PHE A 3 -7.55 -3.91 -10.79
C PHE A 3 -8.84 -3.11 -10.72
N LYS A 4 -9.71 -3.24 -11.72
CA LYS A 4 -11.00 -2.53 -11.73
C LYS A 4 -11.90 -3.02 -10.61
N ASN A 5 -11.93 -4.32 -10.38
CA ASN A 5 -12.75 -4.88 -9.31
C ASN A 5 -12.28 -4.41 -7.95
N LEU A 6 -10.96 -4.34 -7.76
CA LEU A 6 -10.39 -3.86 -6.52
C LEU A 6 -10.74 -2.40 -6.25
N LEU A 7 -10.73 -1.55 -7.29
CA LEU A 7 -11.09 -0.15 -7.15
C LEU A 7 -12.55 0.04 -6.73
N LYS A 8 -13.40 -0.92 -7.01
CA LYS A 8 -14.82 -0.88 -6.62
C LYS A 8 -15.05 -1.41 -5.21
N GLN A 9 -14.03 -1.99 -4.57
CA GLN A 9 -14.17 -2.60 -3.26
C GLN A 9 -14.15 -1.54 -2.16
N LYS A 10 -13.09 -1.47 -1.42
CA LYS A 10 -12.95 -0.55 -0.31
C LYS A 10 -11.70 0.28 -0.46
N LYS A 11 -11.73 1.46 0.13
CA LYS A 11 -10.63 2.41 0.00
C LYS A 11 -10.35 3.09 1.34
N ILE A 12 -9.07 3.19 1.68
CA ILE A 12 -8.59 4.02 2.79
C ILE A 12 -7.60 5.01 2.20
N SER A 13 -7.78 6.29 2.47
CA SER A 13 -6.88 7.32 1.98
C SER A 13 -6.32 8.10 3.14
N ASN A 14 -5.01 8.35 3.10
CA ASN A 14 -4.36 9.22 4.06
C ASN A 14 -3.51 10.24 3.30
N LYS A 15 -2.72 11.03 4.02
CA LYS A 15 -1.96 12.10 3.40
C LYS A 15 -0.80 11.59 2.51
N TYR A 16 -0.40 10.33 2.63
CA TYR A 16 0.73 9.76 1.88
C TYR A 16 0.33 8.80 0.79
N VAL A 17 -0.72 8.01 1.00
CA VAL A 17 -1.13 6.98 0.06
C VAL A 17 -2.65 6.82 0.05
N THR A 18 -3.14 6.18 -1.02
CA THR A 18 -4.50 5.65 -1.07
C THR A 18 -4.37 4.13 -1.20
N ILE A 19 -5.07 3.40 -0.33
CA ILE A 19 -5.03 1.94 -0.32
C ILE A 19 -6.39 1.40 -0.73
N PHE A 20 -6.43 0.68 -1.84
CA PHE A 20 -7.61 -0.06 -2.26
C PHE A 20 -7.43 -1.51 -1.83
N PHE A 21 -8.47 -2.13 -1.31
CA PHE A 21 -8.39 -3.51 -0.87
C PHE A 21 -9.71 -4.24 -1.02
N GLY A 22 -9.64 -5.55 -1.18
CA GLY A 22 -10.80 -6.39 -1.33
C GLY A 22 -10.43 -7.86 -1.38
N ASN A 23 -11.44 -8.72 -1.31
CA ASN A 23 -11.22 -10.16 -1.35
C ASN A 23 -10.78 -10.61 -2.73
N LEU A 24 -9.86 -11.57 -2.76
CA LEU A 24 -9.46 -12.21 -4.01
C LEU A 24 -10.37 -13.41 -4.27
N ALA A 25 -10.76 -13.57 -5.55
CA ALA A 25 -11.57 -14.70 -5.96
C ALA A 25 -10.73 -15.99 -5.94
N ASN A 26 -9.50 -15.92 -6.45
CA ASN A 26 -8.56 -17.05 -6.48
C ASN A 26 -7.34 -16.67 -5.66
N LYS A 27 -7.47 -16.81 -4.36
CA LYS A 27 -6.44 -16.35 -3.44
C LYS A 27 -5.42 -17.43 -3.12
N ASP A 28 -4.20 -16.98 -2.93
CA ASP A 28 -3.14 -17.78 -2.36
C ASP A 28 -2.86 -17.19 -0.97
N ASP A 29 -3.33 -17.87 0.06
CA ASP A 29 -3.21 -17.39 1.43
C ASP A 29 -1.78 -17.43 1.96
N SER A 30 -0.87 -18.09 1.24
CA SER A 30 0.53 -18.15 1.65
C SER A 30 1.32 -16.91 1.29
N LYS A 31 0.76 -16.04 0.46
CA LYS A 31 1.44 -14.83 -0.01
C LYS A 31 0.60 -13.59 0.20
N LEU A 32 1.28 -12.49 0.51
CA LEU A 32 0.65 -11.18 0.56
C LEU A 32 0.49 -10.65 -0.86
N ASN A 33 -0.74 -10.41 -1.26
CA ASN A 33 -1.05 -9.87 -2.59
C ASN A 33 -1.13 -8.36 -2.52
N ILE A 34 -0.04 -7.68 -2.87
CA ILE A 34 0.03 -6.23 -2.78
C ILE A 34 0.79 -5.66 -3.97
N SER A 35 0.30 -4.55 -4.49
CA SER A 35 0.94 -3.83 -5.59
C SER A 35 1.12 -2.37 -5.19
N PHE A 36 2.24 -1.78 -5.64
CA PHE A 36 2.54 -0.38 -5.37
C PHE A 36 2.55 0.39 -6.68
N VAL A 37 1.87 1.53 -6.70
CA VAL A 37 1.78 2.38 -7.88
C VAL A 37 2.33 3.76 -7.56
N THR A 38 3.21 4.25 -8.43
CA THR A 38 3.71 5.63 -8.36
C THR A 38 3.46 6.29 -9.70
N LYS A 39 2.79 7.44 -9.69
CA LYS A 39 2.47 8.15 -10.92
C LYS A 39 3.69 8.91 -11.44
N LYS A 40 3.78 9.04 -12.77
CA LYS A 40 4.91 9.76 -13.40
C LYS A 40 5.06 11.19 -12.92
N LYS A 41 3.97 11.86 -12.60
CA LYS A 41 3.99 13.24 -12.12
C LYS A 41 4.65 13.43 -10.76
N ILE A 42 4.90 12.34 -10.03
CA ILE A 42 5.58 12.42 -8.73
C ILE A 42 7.05 12.78 -8.93
N GLY A 43 7.66 12.31 -10.03
CA GLY A 43 9.05 12.58 -10.30
C GLY A 43 9.64 11.57 -11.26
N ASN A 44 10.98 11.58 -11.38
CA ASN A 44 11.67 10.65 -12.26
C ASN A 44 11.72 9.24 -11.66
N ALA A 45 12.32 8.30 -12.41
CA ALA A 45 12.39 6.91 -12.00
C ALA A 45 13.10 6.71 -10.67
N VAL A 46 14.14 7.49 -10.40
CA VAL A 46 14.90 7.38 -9.14
C VAL A 46 14.02 7.70 -7.94
N LYS A 47 13.27 8.80 -8.04
CA LYS A 47 12.36 9.22 -6.98
C LYS A 47 11.23 8.22 -6.77
N ARG A 48 10.66 7.72 -7.87
CA ARG A 48 9.57 6.74 -7.79
C ARG A 48 10.05 5.42 -7.18
N ASN A 49 11.24 4.98 -7.53
CA ASN A 49 11.82 3.76 -6.96
C ASN A 49 12.08 3.90 -5.47
N LYS A 50 12.51 5.08 -5.04
CA LYS A 50 12.72 5.37 -3.63
C LYS A 50 11.41 5.23 -2.84
N ILE A 51 10.31 5.75 -3.38
CA ILE A 51 8.99 5.63 -2.76
C ILE A 51 8.58 4.16 -2.66
N LYS A 52 8.72 3.41 -3.75
CA LYS A 52 8.36 1.99 -3.76
C LYS A 52 9.16 1.21 -2.73
N ARG A 53 10.46 1.51 -2.60
CA ARG A 53 11.32 0.85 -1.63
C ARG A 53 10.86 1.12 -0.20
N ARG A 54 10.52 2.37 0.10
CA ARG A 54 10.00 2.74 1.41
C ARG A 54 8.70 2.01 1.72
N LEU A 55 7.78 1.95 0.75
CA LEU A 55 6.52 1.24 0.93
C LEU A 55 6.73 -0.25 1.19
N ARG A 56 7.63 -0.88 0.46
CA ARG A 56 7.96 -2.30 0.68
C ARG A 56 8.50 -2.54 2.08
N ASN A 57 9.39 -1.68 2.53
CA ASN A 57 9.96 -1.81 3.87
C ASN A 57 8.90 -1.68 4.95
N ILE A 58 8.00 -0.70 4.78
CA ILE A 58 6.91 -0.47 5.73
C ILE A 58 5.98 -1.68 5.77
N VAL A 59 5.60 -2.21 4.60
CA VAL A 59 4.71 -3.37 4.52
C VAL A 59 5.36 -4.61 5.10
N ASN A 60 6.66 -4.82 4.85
CA ASN A 60 7.38 -5.95 5.42
C ASN A 60 7.38 -5.92 6.95
N GLU A 61 7.54 -4.74 7.52
CA GLU A 61 7.44 -4.59 8.97
C GLU A 61 6.02 -4.80 9.47
N ALA A 62 5.04 -4.32 8.72
CA ALA A 62 3.63 -4.46 9.08
C ALA A 62 3.22 -5.94 9.12
N VAL A 63 3.69 -6.73 8.16
CA VAL A 63 3.40 -8.16 8.12
C VAL A 63 3.88 -8.85 9.39
N LYS A 64 5.01 -8.38 9.94
CA LYS A 64 5.59 -8.98 11.15
C LYS A 64 4.91 -8.50 12.43
N LYS A 65 4.41 -7.28 12.44
CA LYS A 65 3.88 -6.66 13.67
C LYS A 65 2.36 -6.60 13.73
N ILE A 66 1.69 -6.62 12.58
CA ILE A 66 0.23 -6.55 12.49
C ILE A 66 -0.24 -7.77 11.72
N SER A 67 -1.42 -8.26 12.07
CA SER A 67 -2.03 -9.36 11.33
C SER A 67 -2.71 -8.84 10.08
N LEU A 68 -2.00 -8.85 8.97
CA LEU A 68 -2.57 -8.49 7.68
C LEU A 68 -3.31 -9.69 7.08
N LYS A 69 -4.41 -9.40 6.39
CA LYS A 69 -5.19 -10.46 5.75
C LYS A 69 -4.60 -10.82 4.40
N PHE A 70 -4.12 -12.04 4.27
CA PHE A 70 -3.52 -12.53 3.03
C PHE A 70 -4.55 -12.90 1.98
N ASN A 71 -5.81 -13.07 2.38
CA ASN A 71 -6.89 -13.35 1.44
C ASN A 71 -7.43 -12.08 0.78
N TYR A 72 -6.85 -10.94 1.06
CA TYR A 72 -7.17 -9.69 0.39
C TYR A 72 -6.11 -9.37 -0.64
N SER A 73 -6.52 -8.60 -1.65
CA SER A 73 -5.60 -7.95 -2.58
C SER A 73 -5.52 -6.48 -2.21
N TYR A 74 -4.32 -5.94 -2.19
CA TYR A 74 -4.09 -4.53 -1.84
C TYR A 74 -3.45 -3.80 -3.00
N LEU A 75 -3.93 -2.59 -3.27
CA LEU A 75 -3.32 -1.69 -4.24
C LEU A 75 -2.99 -0.39 -3.53
N VAL A 76 -1.71 -0.09 -3.41
CA VAL A 76 -1.23 1.10 -2.71
C VAL A 76 -0.77 2.12 -3.74
N ILE A 77 -1.45 3.26 -3.80
CA ILE A 77 -1.11 4.35 -4.71
C ILE A 77 -0.44 5.46 -3.93
N ALA A 78 0.83 5.70 -4.23
CA ALA A 78 1.62 6.70 -3.53
C ALA A 78 1.28 8.12 -3.97
N LYS A 79 1.30 9.04 -3.01
CA LYS A 79 1.12 10.47 -3.28
C LYS A 79 2.47 11.17 -3.23
N ALA A 80 2.55 12.34 -3.87
CA ALA A 80 3.79 13.12 -3.93
C ALA A 80 4.30 13.54 -2.55
N THR A 81 3.42 13.65 -1.57
CA THR A 81 3.78 13.97 -0.19
C THR A 81 4.80 13.01 0.42
N MET A 82 4.89 11.78 -0.11
CA MET A 82 5.88 10.84 0.38
C MET A 82 7.31 11.27 0.13
N LEU A 83 7.55 12.14 -0.84
CA LEU A 83 8.89 12.62 -1.16
C LEU A 83 9.44 13.57 -0.09
N ASN A 84 8.56 14.33 0.56
CA ASN A 84 8.94 15.43 1.43
C ASN A 84 8.72 15.14 2.91
N ASN A 85 8.43 13.91 3.27
CA ASN A 85 8.13 13.57 4.66
C ASN A 85 9.07 12.49 5.17
N GLU A 86 9.24 12.47 6.48
CA GLU A 86 10.12 11.50 7.11
C GLU A 86 9.54 10.10 7.07
N TYR A 87 10.42 9.12 6.90
CA TYR A 87 10.05 7.72 6.86
C TYR A 87 9.21 7.31 8.08
N LYS A 88 9.62 7.78 9.26
CA LYS A 88 8.92 7.45 10.51
C LYS A 88 7.45 7.87 10.47
N ASN A 89 7.18 9.08 10.00
CA ASN A 89 5.81 9.60 9.95
C ASN A 89 4.97 8.83 8.95
N ILE A 90 5.54 8.51 7.79
CA ILE A 90 4.87 7.72 6.77
C ILE A 90 4.53 6.33 7.31
N LYS A 91 5.50 5.70 7.96
CA LYS A 91 5.35 4.37 8.54
C LYS A 91 4.23 4.31 9.58
N GLU A 92 4.21 5.27 10.52
CA GLU A 92 3.19 5.31 11.56
C GLU A 92 1.79 5.43 10.97
N THR A 93 1.63 6.34 10.00
CA THR A 93 0.34 6.54 9.35
C THR A 93 -0.12 5.29 8.60
N LEU A 94 0.78 4.66 7.87
CA LEU A 94 0.47 3.43 7.15
C LEU A 94 0.11 2.28 8.08
N PHE A 95 0.82 2.15 9.19
CA PHE A 95 0.51 1.11 10.17
C PHE A 95 -0.90 1.29 10.74
N GLN A 96 -1.26 2.52 11.07
CA GLN A 96 -2.60 2.82 11.58
C GLN A 96 -3.68 2.44 10.56
N ASP A 97 -3.47 2.79 9.31
CA ASP A 97 -4.45 2.50 8.27
C ASP A 97 -4.53 1.01 7.97
N LEU A 98 -3.41 0.31 7.94
CA LEU A 98 -3.40 -1.13 7.72
C LEU A 98 -4.11 -1.89 8.85
N GLU A 99 -4.00 -1.41 10.08
CA GLU A 99 -4.72 -2.01 11.20
C GLU A 99 -6.23 -1.85 11.08
N LYS A 100 -6.69 -0.81 10.41
CA LYS A 100 -8.13 -0.60 10.18
C LYS A 100 -8.73 -1.58 9.19
N ILE A 101 -7.90 -2.21 8.38
CA ILE A 101 -8.32 -3.21 7.40
C ILE A 101 -8.42 -4.56 8.10
N LYS A 102 -9.53 -4.84 8.75
CA LYS A 102 -9.71 -6.11 9.45
C LYS A 102 -11.03 -6.77 9.16
#